data_88edba1334df938554089119fc63c671
#
_entry.id   88edba1334df938554089119fc63c671
#
_cell.length_a   1.000
_cell.length_b   1.000
_cell.length_c   1.000
_cell.angle_alpha   90.00
_cell.angle_beta   90.00
_cell.angle_gamma   90.00
#
_symmetry.space_group_name_H-M   'P 1'
#
loop_
_entity.id
_entity.type
_entity.pdbx_description
1 polymer ?
#
loop_
_entity_poly.entity_id
_entity_poly.type
_entity_poly.pdbx_seq_one_letter_code
_entity_poly.pdbx_strand_id
1 'polypeptide(L)'
;MAISLKAPSLLGTRECSPFFNRFVTCRPDFASVNFYRKQNLALNDTSFSRRRVGLRARTIVRSVLETEKSTKIENPEPPVKLIALIGIGTLSPLKSTSWEDVMLHTARRLKWVDEGYEMLVFDDEILSSNDKRALTLTQELNQSDILVVVALNNSESVNWIQKNSRNVKNMICFESSPDLMNRLGGTDIGSVNKDNDVTEVVKTVGDAWERRNSDDIRFCLLVIINAYIRPVPVLQNLRSKGFSTLTCMAKNCGPQILNCLLDPNCRKALQCLNQCSPVDQVCSYRCIASYESPYFEAFSLCVLQKHNCLELDAKIPEKPYVPPMTSFRGKELCHDTAEDLFVGWLGALDWSWRVVAGQNPAYDQFPCQYQLFYRGKGKSAFWYEPVFQVRTLEGKLVWRRRRYSVKRGKIPATFRFSVLDNGVVSNEFWTIVDVSDDLSWGLFHYNGAARVAGQSYTGAVLVTSDGSYPAEKEKERLQSALEKCGIKEWELFAVDNCTCENPPLGIPQCSRLHSRISIIEEPDSEEKFN
;
A
#
# COMPACT_ATOMS: atom_id res chain seq x y z
N MET A 1 -2.63 31.32 5.33
CA MET A 1 -3.98 30.81 5.14
C MET A 1 -4.14 29.59 6.05
N ALA A 2 -5.08 29.61 6.98
CA ALA A 2 -5.28 28.48 7.89
C ALA A 2 -6.45 27.63 7.37
N ILE A 3 -6.24 26.34 7.19
CA ILE A 3 -7.25 25.37 6.75
C ILE A 3 -7.61 24.52 7.94
N SER A 4 -8.90 24.43 8.24
CA SER A 4 -9.45 23.64 9.34
C SER A 4 -10.27 22.47 8.80
N LEU A 5 -10.00 21.27 9.28
CA LEU A 5 -10.69 20.06 8.89
C LEU A 5 -11.40 19.45 10.11
N LYS A 6 -12.72 19.42 10.07
CA LYS A 6 -13.57 18.71 11.03
C LYS A 6 -13.88 17.31 10.52
N ALA A 7 -13.72 16.32 11.37
CA ALA A 7 -14.34 15.02 11.15
C ALA A 7 -15.86 15.14 11.44
N PRO A 8 -16.74 14.59 10.57
CA PRO A 8 -18.14 14.48 10.92
C PRO A 8 -18.30 13.57 12.13
N SER A 9 -18.98 14.05 13.18
CA SER A 9 -19.36 13.24 14.33
C SER A 9 -20.36 12.18 13.88
N LEU A 10 -19.88 10.95 13.68
CA LEU A 10 -20.74 9.78 13.57
C LEU A 10 -21.28 9.45 14.99
N LEU A 11 -22.38 10.09 15.36
CA LEU A 11 -23.27 9.62 16.40
C LEU A 11 -24.01 8.39 15.86
N GLY A 12 -23.47 7.24 16.20
CA GLY A 12 -24.02 5.93 15.92
C GLY A 12 -23.25 4.93 16.75
N THR A 13 -23.40 5.03 18.08
CA THR A 13 -22.85 4.07 19.04
C THR A 13 -23.46 2.70 18.79
N ARG A 14 -22.73 1.83 18.09
CA ARG A 14 -22.73 0.40 18.39
C ARG A 14 -21.38 0.10 19.00
N GLU A 15 -21.39 -0.05 20.31
CA GLU A 15 -20.29 -0.59 21.09
C GLU A 15 -19.88 -1.94 20.52
N CYS A 16 -18.77 -1.96 19.79
CA CYS A 16 -17.97 -3.15 19.66
C CYS A 16 -17.00 -3.12 20.84
N SER A 17 -17.32 -3.90 21.87
CA SER A 17 -16.44 -4.21 22.98
C SER A 17 -15.03 -4.53 22.51
N PRO A 18 -14.01 -4.17 23.28
CA PRO A 18 -12.64 -4.56 23.00
C PRO A 18 -12.49 -6.06 23.25
N PHE A 19 -12.59 -6.86 22.21
CA PHE A 19 -12.25 -8.28 22.24
C PHE A 19 -10.74 -8.49 22.13
N PHE A 20 -10.03 -8.16 23.19
CA PHE A 20 -8.80 -8.84 23.55
C PHE A 20 -9.17 -9.83 24.68
N ASN A 21 -9.38 -11.07 24.33
CA ASN A 21 -9.35 -12.32 25.08
C ASN A 21 -10.56 -13.21 24.78
N ARG A 22 -10.48 -13.91 23.66
CA ARG A 22 -10.96 -15.30 23.52
C ARG A 22 -10.52 -15.79 22.15
N PHE A 23 -9.42 -16.54 22.14
CA PHE A 23 -9.04 -17.36 20.99
C PHE A 23 -10.11 -18.45 20.79
N VAL A 24 -10.90 -18.31 19.75
CA VAL A 24 -11.76 -19.39 19.27
C VAL A 24 -10.99 -20.06 18.14
N THR A 25 -10.50 -21.26 18.39
CA THR A 25 -9.92 -22.13 17.36
C THR A 25 -11.02 -22.54 16.40
N CYS A 26 -11.00 -21.99 15.19
CA CYS A 26 -11.88 -22.45 14.11
C CYS A 26 -11.35 -23.80 13.59
N ARG A 27 -12.01 -24.90 13.93
CA ARG A 27 -11.82 -26.20 13.24
C ARG A 27 -12.77 -26.23 12.05
N PRO A 28 -12.30 -26.46 10.82
CA PRO A 28 -13.19 -26.66 9.67
C PRO A 28 -13.67 -28.11 9.63
N ASP A 29 -14.99 -28.30 9.63
CA ASP A 29 -15.59 -29.59 9.24
C ASP A 29 -15.62 -29.68 7.71
N PHE A 30 -15.01 -30.71 7.17
CA PHE A 30 -14.92 -30.98 5.74
C PHE A 30 -16.20 -31.64 5.23
N ALA A 31 -16.89 -30.97 4.31
CA ALA A 31 -17.80 -31.63 3.38
C ALA A 31 -17.45 -31.18 1.95
N SER A 32 -16.92 -32.10 1.17
CA SER A 32 -16.55 -31.90 -0.23
C SER A 32 -17.79 -31.90 -1.12
N VAL A 33 -18.03 -30.80 -1.85
CA VAL A 33 -18.96 -30.78 -2.98
C VAL A 33 -18.27 -30.12 -4.19
N ASN A 34 -18.11 -30.98 -5.24
CA ASN A 34 -17.60 -30.56 -6.55
C ASN A 34 -18.67 -29.81 -7.34
N PHE A 35 -18.38 -28.59 -7.77
CA PHE A 35 -19.10 -27.94 -8.87
C PHE A 35 -18.11 -27.40 -9.88
N TYR A 36 -17.90 -28.15 -10.96
CA TYR A 36 -17.23 -27.68 -12.18
C TYR A 36 -18.26 -27.21 -13.20
N ARG A 37 -18.16 -25.96 -13.61
CA ARG A 37 -18.76 -25.49 -14.87
C ARG A 37 -17.64 -25.18 -15.85
N LYS A 38 -17.45 -26.10 -16.79
CA LYS A 38 -16.57 -25.95 -17.96
C LYS A 38 -17.09 -24.82 -18.84
N GLN A 39 -16.27 -23.80 -19.06
CA GLN A 39 -16.35 -23.01 -20.29
C GLN A 39 -15.10 -23.30 -21.11
N ASN A 40 -15.27 -24.08 -22.17
CA ASN A 40 -14.27 -24.33 -23.19
C ASN A 40 -14.24 -23.10 -24.12
N LEU A 41 -13.16 -22.35 -24.11
CA LEU A 41 -12.79 -21.46 -25.19
C LEU A 41 -11.76 -22.19 -26.04
N ALA A 42 -12.20 -22.64 -27.22
CA ALA A 42 -11.37 -23.20 -28.26
C ALA A 42 -10.45 -22.12 -28.83
N LEU A 43 -9.15 -22.26 -28.64
CA LEU A 43 -8.14 -21.51 -29.37
C LEU A 43 -7.85 -22.26 -30.67
N ASN A 44 -8.23 -21.65 -31.79
CA ASN A 44 -7.87 -22.11 -33.11
C ASN A 44 -6.35 -21.94 -33.33
N ASP A 45 -5.67 -23.05 -33.53
CA ASP A 45 -4.31 -23.12 -34.03
C ASP A 45 -4.27 -22.63 -35.47
N THR A 46 -3.63 -21.49 -35.71
CA THR A 46 -3.14 -21.14 -37.03
C THR A 46 -1.63 -21.34 -37.09
N SER A 47 -1.25 -22.40 -37.76
CA SER A 47 0.12 -22.77 -38.10
C SER A 47 0.80 -21.65 -38.91
N PHE A 48 1.85 -21.03 -38.40
CA PHE A 48 2.76 -20.20 -39.14
C PHE A 48 4.03 -20.96 -39.51
N SER A 49 4.18 -21.14 -40.82
CA SER A 49 5.30 -21.73 -41.54
C SER A 49 6.62 -21.00 -41.21
N ARG A 50 7.63 -21.74 -40.78
CA ARG A 50 9.01 -21.27 -40.60
C ARG A 50 9.66 -21.07 -41.96
N ARG A 51 9.88 -19.83 -42.40
CA ARG A 51 10.92 -19.50 -43.39
C ARG A 51 12.19 -19.07 -42.65
N ARG A 52 13.24 -19.89 -42.78
CA ARG A 52 14.60 -19.51 -42.41
C ARG A 52 15.11 -18.49 -43.44
N VAL A 53 15.40 -17.27 -42.98
CA VAL A 53 16.22 -16.31 -43.69
C VAL A 53 17.51 -16.12 -42.92
N GLY A 54 18.61 -16.62 -43.48
CA GLY A 54 19.94 -16.42 -42.96
C GLY A 54 20.37 -14.96 -43.16
N LEU A 55 20.70 -14.28 -42.10
CA LEU A 55 21.35 -12.97 -42.13
C LEU A 55 22.75 -13.08 -41.54
N ARG A 56 23.73 -12.80 -42.42
CA ARG A 56 25.16 -12.66 -42.11
C ARG A 56 25.36 -11.56 -41.06
N ALA A 57 26.08 -11.90 -40.01
CA ALA A 57 26.59 -10.94 -39.04
C ALA A 57 27.56 -9.95 -39.71
N ARG A 58 27.18 -8.69 -39.80
CA ARG A 58 28.11 -7.57 -40.02
C ARG A 58 28.39 -6.93 -38.67
N THR A 59 29.58 -7.13 -38.17
CA THR A 59 30.15 -6.42 -37.05
C THR A 59 30.24 -4.94 -37.40
N ILE A 60 29.37 -4.14 -36.86
CA ILE A 60 29.50 -2.68 -36.85
C ILE A 60 30.08 -2.30 -35.50
N VAL A 61 31.37 -1.98 -35.51
CA VAL A 61 32.03 -1.27 -34.40
C VAL A 61 31.43 0.13 -34.40
N ARG A 62 30.55 0.39 -33.48
CA ARG A 62 30.00 1.73 -33.22
C ARG A 62 30.84 2.33 -32.09
N SER A 63 31.72 3.27 -32.45
CA SER A 63 32.41 4.14 -31.54
C SER A 63 31.37 4.84 -30.66
N VAL A 64 31.46 4.58 -29.36
CA VAL A 64 30.72 5.31 -28.34
C VAL A 64 31.38 6.68 -28.26
N LEU A 65 30.80 7.67 -28.92
CA LEU A 65 30.98 9.06 -28.57
C LEU A 65 30.22 9.24 -27.23
N GLU A 66 30.99 9.28 -26.16
CA GLU A 66 30.55 9.80 -24.89
C GLU A 66 30.18 11.26 -25.09
N THR A 67 28.90 11.52 -25.34
CA THR A 67 28.34 12.82 -25.11
C THR A 67 28.31 13.00 -23.60
N GLU A 68 29.31 13.72 -23.09
CA GLU A 68 29.24 14.32 -21.77
C GLU A 68 27.92 15.12 -21.71
N LYS A 69 26.87 14.49 -21.17
CA LYS A 69 25.74 15.25 -20.65
C LYS A 69 26.32 16.07 -19.51
N SER A 70 26.51 17.37 -19.79
CA SER A 70 26.67 18.38 -18.78
C SER A 70 25.56 18.17 -17.75
N THR A 71 25.86 17.49 -16.66
CA THR A 71 25.06 17.51 -15.46
C THR A 71 25.10 18.96 -14.99
N LYS A 72 24.05 19.73 -15.32
CA LYS A 72 23.75 20.94 -14.57
C LYS A 72 23.72 20.47 -13.12
N ILE A 73 24.66 20.93 -12.33
CA ILE A 73 24.60 20.87 -10.88
C ILE A 73 23.40 21.76 -10.54
N GLU A 74 22.22 21.16 -10.48
CA GLU A 74 21.04 21.83 -9.93
C GLU A 74 21.40 22.06 -8.47
N ASN A 75 21.44 23.32 -8.06
CA ASN A 75 21.59 23.66 -6.65
C ASN A 75 20.46 22.92 -5.92
N PRO A 76 20.78 22.21 -4.83
CA PRO A 76 19.76 21.50 -4.08
C PRO A 76 18.64 22.47 -3.70
N GLU A 77 17.41 22.12 -4.02
CA GLU A 77 16.25 22.94 -3.63
C GLU A 77 16.26 23.13 -2.10
N PRO A 78 15.87 24.31 -1.61
CA PRO A 78 15.85 24.55 -0.18
C PRO A 78 14.91 23.53 0.52
N PRO A 79 15.26 23.07 1.73
CA PRO A 79 14.42 22.15 2.47
C PRO A 79 13.06 22.77 2.77
N VAL A 80 12.00 21.96 2.73
CA VAL A 80 10.66 22.35 3.19
C VAL A 80 10.56 21.98 4.66
N LYS A 81 10.39 23.01 5.49
CA LYS A 81 10.32 22.86 6.94
C LYS A 81 8.89 22.86 7.45
N LEU A 82 8.50 21.78 8.12
CA LEU A 82 7.21 21.65 8.78
C LEU A 82 7.40 21.60 10.30
N ILE A 83 6.48 22.19 11.03
CA ILE A 83 6.37 22.01 12.48
C ILE A 83 5.03 21.40 12.78
N ALA A 84 5.01 20.28 13.52
CA ALA A 84 3.81 19.69 14.08
C ALA A 84 3.74 20.03 15.56
N LEU A 85 2.65 20.68 15.97
CA LEU A 85 2.34 21.00 17.37
C LEU A 85 1.13 20.18 17.79
N ILE A 86 1.28 19.37 18.83
CA ILE A 86 0.33 18.34 19.22
C ILE A 86 -0.17 18.61 20.64
N GLY A 87 -1.47 18.41 20.87
CA GLY A 87 -2.02 18.45 22.23
C GLY A 87 -1.44 17.32 23.08
N ILE A 88 -0.86 17.68 24.23
CA ILE A 88 -0.23 16.70 25.13
C ILE A 88 -1.20 15.59 25.55
N GLY A 89 -0.71 14.35 25.57
CA GLY A 89 -1.47 13.17 26.00
C GLY A 89 -2.65 12.80 25.10
N THR A 90 -2.79 13.43 23.92
CA THR A 90 -3.88 13.15 22.99
C THR A 90 -3.65 11.86 22.21
N LEU A 91 -4.73 11.10 22.03
CA LEU A 91 -4.70 9.82 21.32
C LEU A 91 -5.28 9.94 19.92
N SER A 92 -4.62 9.29 18.98
CA SER A 92 -5.14 9.16 17.62
C SER A 92 -6.15 8.01 17.53
N PRO A 93 -7.03 8.01 16.53
CA PRO A 93 -7.92 6.87 16.29
C PRO A 93 -7.18 5.63 15.75
N LEU A 94 -5.88 5.72 15.46
CA LEU A 94 -5.04 4.62 15.04
C LEU A 94 -4.66 3.75 16.26
N LYS A 95 -5.54 2.83 16.64
CA LYS A 95 -5.38 1.93 17.79
C LYS A 95 -5.00 2.66 19.10
N SER A 96 -5.56 3.85 19.32
CA SER A 96 -5.29 4.69 20.49
C SER A 96 -3.79 5.00 20.69
N THR A 97 -3.03 5.06 19.62
CA THR A 97 -1.62 5.50 19.63
C THR A 97 -1.56 7.01 19.90
N SER A 98 -0.52 7.48 20.58
CA SER A 98 -0.33 8.92 20.78
C SER A 98 -0.19 9.66 19.43
N TRP A 99 -0.75 10.87 19.35
CA TRP A 99 -0.54 11.70 18.15
C TRP A 99 0.94 12.06 17.95
N GLU A 100 1.71 12.13 19.02
CA GLU A 100 3.16 12.33 18.95
C GLU A 100 3.83 11.20 18.16
N ASP A 101 3.58 9.93 18.52
CA ASP A 101 4.15 8.77 17.82
C ASP A 101 3.74 8.75 16.35
N VAL A 102 2.48 9.06 16.05
CA VAL A 102 1.96 9.12 14.68
C VAL A 102 2.69 10.19 13.86
N MET A 103 2.87 11.38 14.42
CA MET A 103 3.52 12.48 13.70
C MET A 103 5.04 12.30 13.60
N LEU A 104 5.71 11.74 14.61
CA LEU A 104 7.13 11.34 14.52
C LEU A 104 7.35 10.27 13.44
N HIS A 105 6.42 9.33 13.33
CA HIS A 105 6.46 8.31 12.28
C HIS A 105 6.21 8.92 10.89
N THR A 106 5.26 9.84 10.77
CA THR A 106 4.98 10.57 9.54
C THR A 106 6.18 11.41 9.10
N ALA A 107 6.88 12.06 10.03
CA ALA A 107 8.11 12.81 9.76
C ALA A 107 9.18 11.94 9.07
N ARG A 108 9.40 10.72 9.58
CA ARG A 108 10.32 9.76 8.95
C ARG A 108 9.89 9.37 7.54
N ARG A 109 8.60 9.17 7.34
CA ARG A 109 8.04 8.77 6.04
C ARG A 109 8.03 9.89 5.00
N LEU A 110 7.94 11.15 5.41
CA LEU A 110 8.11 12.30 4.50
C LEU A 110 9.50 12.29 3.86
N LYS A 111 10.54 11.97 4.63
CA LYS A 111 11.92 11.84 4.11
C LYS A 111 12.10 10.71 3.11
N TRP A 112 11.22 9.71 3.08
CA TRP A 112 11.25 8.70 2.02
C TRP A 112 10.82 9.23 0.66
N VAL A 113 10.03 10.28 0.64
CA VAL A 113 9.59 10.95 -0.60
C VAL A 113 10.66 11.92 -1.08
N ASP A 114 11.18 12.76 -0.17
CA ASP A 114 12.22 13.72 -0.43
C ASP A 114 13.01 13.98 0.86
N GLU A 115 14.33 13.81 0.84
CA GLU A 115 15.21 14.06 2.00
C GLU A 115 15.15 15.52 2.49
N GLY A 116 14.74 16.45 1.62
CA GLY A 116 14.54 17.85 1.96
C GLY A 116 13.22 18.16 2.68
N TYR A 117 12.36 17.16 2.96
CA TYR A 117 11.17 17.37 3.77
C TYR A 117 11.49 17.12 5.24
N GLU A 118 11.60 18.22 6.01
CA GLU A 118 11.94 18.19 7.42
C GLU A 118 10.69 18.51 8.25
N MET A 119 10.29 17.62 9.16
CA MET A 119 9.22 17.88 10.11
C MET A 119 9.72 17.71 11.53
N LEU A 120 9.61 18.77 12.33
CA LEU A 120 9.85 18.77 13.77
C LEU A 120 8.52 18.60 14.49
N VAL A 121 8.52 17.80 15.54
CA VAL A 121 7.30 17.46 16.31
C VAL A 121 7.49 17.94 17.75
N PHE A 122 6.51 18.69 18.24
CA PHE A 122 6.46 19.24 19.60
C PHE A 122 5.09 19.00 20.21
N ASP A 123 5.04 18.76 21.50
CA ASP A 123 3.82 18.82 22.29
C ASP A 123 3.56 20.24 22.84
N ASP A 124 2.32 20.53 23.24
CA ASP A 124 1.95 21.86 23.72
C ASP A 124 2.33 22.13 25.20
N GLU A 125 2.92 21.17 25.91
CA GLU A 125 3.50 21.39 27.23
C GLU A 125 4.66 22.40 27.17
N ILE A 126 5.42 22.37 26.08
CA ILE A 126 6.52 23.29 25.82
C ILE A 126 6.10 24.76 25.88
N LEU A 127 4.81 25.07 25.61
CA LEU A 127 4.28 26.41 25.54
C LEU A 127 4.04 27.03 26.92
N SER A 128 3.86 26.21 27.94
CA SER A 128 3.64 26.64 29.32
C SER A 128 4.94 26.85 30.09
N SER A 129 6.06 26.40 29.58
CA SER A 129 7.37 26.51 30.23
C SER A 129 8.14 27.74 29.70
N ASN A 130 8.75 28.52 30.61
CA ASN A 130 9.78 29.52 30.26
C ASN A 130 11.11 28.84 29.83
N ASP A 131 11.04 27.65 29.31
CA ASP A 131 12.16 26.79 28.98
C ASP A 131 12.84 27.21 27.66
N LYS A 132 14.11 26.86 27.52
CA LYS A 132 14.89 27.05 26.29
C LYS A 132 14.20 26.38 25.08
N ARG A 133 13.42 25.32 25.30
CA ARG A 133 12.66 24.64 24.24
C ARG A 133 11.58 25.53 23.60
N ALA A 134 10.92 26.41 24.38
CA ALA A 134 9.94 27.36 23.83
C ALA A 134 10.61 28.42 22.94
N LEU A 135 11.84 28.85 23.29
CA LEU A 135 12.64 29.72 22.46
C LEU A 135 13.06 29.05 21.16
N THR A 136 13.48 27.79 21.22
CA THR A 136 13.81 26.99 20.04
C THR A 136 12.59 26.85 19.14
N LEU A 137 11.41 26.50 19.68
CA LEU A 137 10.18 26.42 18.91
C LEU A 137 9.86 27.75 18.20
N THR A 138 10.01 28.89 18.89
CA THR A 138 9.77 30.20 18.28
C THR A 138 10.74 30.48 17.13
N GLN A 139 12.00 30.08 17.27
CA GLN A 139 12.99 30.24 16.19
C GLN A 139 12.67 29.36 15.00
N GLU A 140 12.32 28.11 15.24
CA GLU A 140 11.94 27.14 14.20
C GLU A 140 10.65 27.56 13.48
N LEU A 141 9.64 28.08 14.20
CA LEU A 141 8.41 28.62 13.61
C LEU A 141 8.67 29.74 12.63
N ASN A 142 9.60 30.64 12.94
CA ASN A 142 9.96 31.76 12.05
C ASN A 142 10.64 31.29 10.76
N GLN A 143 11.15 30.06 10.72
CA GLN A 143 11.83 29.46 9.56
C GLN A 143 10.97 28.40 8.88
N SER A 144 9.79 28.10 9.42
CA SER A 144 8.93 27.04 8.90
C SER A 144 8.04 27.52 7.75
N ASP A 145 7.79 26.61 6.81
CA ASP A 145 6.88 26.82 5.70
C ASP A 145 5.45 26.47 6.06
N ILE A 146 5.28 25.47 6.95
CA ILE A 146 3.97 24.93 7.34
C ILE A 146 3.95 24.65 8.84
N LEU A 147 2.90 25.13 9.53
CA LEU A 147 2.54 24.70 10.88
C LEU A 147 1.35 23.75 10.84
N VAL A 148 1.54 22.55 11.36
CA VAL A 148 0.52 21.52 11.51
C VAL A 148 0.10 21.45 12.98
N VAL A 149 -1.13 21.76 13.28
CA VAL A 149 -1.70 21.70 14.64
C VAL A 149 -2.60 20.48 14.74
N VAL A 150 -2.35 19.60 15.71
CA VAL A 150 -3.10 18.33 15.84
C VAL A 150 -3.65 18.18 17.26
N ALA A 151 -4.95 17.95 17.34
CA ALA A 151 -5.66 17.63 18.60
C ALA A 151 -5.40 18.64 19.74
N LEU A 152 -5.23 19.92 19.40
CA LEU A 152 -4.99 20.97 20.36
C LEU A 152 -6.32 21.43 20.97
N ASN A 153 -6.44 21.38 22.30
CA ASN A 153 -7.66 21.75 23.03
C ASN A 153 -7.42 22.80 24.13
N ASN A 154 -6.18 23.26 24.29
CA ASN A 154 -5.80 24.25 25.31
C ASN A 154 -5.88 25.67 24.74
N SER A 155 -6.66 26.55 25.39
CA SER A 155 -6.81 27.94 24.98
C SER A 155 -5.55 28.80 25.16
N GLU A 156 -4.68 28.45 26.11
CA GLU A 156 -3.41 29.14 26.32
C GLU A 156 -2.44 28.86 25.17
N SER A 157 -2.39 27.60 24.74
CA SER A 157 -1.60 27.18 23.59
C SER A 157 -2.03 27.89 22.30
N VAL A 158 -3.34 28.10 22.11
CA VAL A 158 -3.87 28.87 20.98
C VAL A 158 -3.43 30.32 21.02
N ASN A 159 -3.53 30.98 22.18
CA ASN A 159 -3.07 32.35 22.35
C ASN A 159 -1.57 32.48 22.04
N TRP A 160 -0.79 31.50 22.48
CA TRP A 160 0.65 31.47 22.20
C TRP A 160 0.90 31.34 20.69
N ILE A 161 0.21 30.44 20.00
CA ILE A 161 0.32 30.27 18.55
C ILE A 161 -0.04 31.56 17.83
N GLN A 162 -1.17 32.18 18.14
CA GLN A 162 -1.60 33.45 17.53
C GLN A 162 -0.56 34.56 17.66
N LYS A 163 0.16 34.58 18.78
CA LYS A 163 1.20 35.58 19.04
C LYS A 163 2.49 35.27 18.28
N ASN A 164 2.89 34.01 18.17
CA ASN A 164 4.23 33.62 17.73
C ASN A 164 4.28 33.03 16.32
N SER A 165 3.14 32.69 15.69
CA SER A 165 3.09 32.12 14.32
C SER A 165 2.80 33.13 13.22
N ARG A 166 2.95 34.43 13.48
CA ARG A 166 2.60 35.48 12.50
C ARG A 166 3.37 35.41 11.19
N ASN A 167 4.57 34.86 11.23
CA ASN A 167 5.45 34.73 10.06
C ASN A 167 5.20 33.42 9.31
N VAL A 168 4.46 32.46 9.87
CA VAL A 168 4.14 31.19 9.22
C VAL A 168 3.03 31.44 8.21
N LYS A 169 3.34 31.16 6.93
CA LYS A 169 2.41 31.44 5.82
C LYS A 169 1.26 30.45 5.74
N ASN A 170 1.53 29.20 6.09
CA ASN A 170 0.59 28.11 5.94
C ASN A 170 0.39 27.40 7.27
N MET A 171 -0.86 27.38 7.76
CA MET A 171 -1.22 26.66 8.98
C MET A 171 -2.40 25.76 8.69
N ILE A 172 -2.34 24.54 9.20
CA ILE A 172 -3.39 23.55 9.10
C ILE A 172 -3.68 22.96 10.46
N CYS A 173 -4.97 22.78 10.77
CA CYS A 173 -5.43 22.24 12.04
C CYS A 173 -6.22 20.96 11.82
N PHE A 174 -5.89 19.90 12.57
CA PHE A 174 -6.59 18.64 12.57
C PHE A 174 -7.04 18.30 13.99
N GLU A 175 -8.22 17.66 14.12
CA GLU A 175 -8.75 17.13 15.39
C GLU A 175 -8.78 18.15 16.55
N SER A 176 -8.67 19.43 16.28
CA SER A 176 -8.71 20.51 17.29
C SER A 176 -10.13 21.04 17.48
N SER A 177 -10.42 21.70 18.61
CA SER A 177 -11.75 22.22 18.88
C SER A 177 -12.17 23.30 17.87
N PRO A 178 -13.46 23.41 17.48
CA PRO A 178 -13.94 24.41 16.54
C PRO A 178 -13.62 25.86 16.95
N ASP A 179 -13.73 26.16 18.23
CA ASP A 179 -13.44 27.50 18.76
C ASP A 179 -11.98 27.88 18.58
N LEU A 180 -11.09 26.91 18.80
CA LEU A 180 -9.66 27.11 18.59
C LEU A 180 -9.34 27.32 17.11
N MET A 181 -9.97 26.56 16.24
CA MET A 181 -9.78 26.67 14.80
C MET A 181 -10.23 28.04 14.28
N ASN A 182 -11.40 28.52 14.71
CA ASN A 182 -11.88 29.86 14.35
C ASN A 182 -10.95 30.97 14.86
N ARG A 183 -10.44 30.84 16.08
CA ARG A 183 -9.50 31.81 16.67
C ARG A 183 -8.15 31.86 15.96
N LEU A 184 -7.68 30.72 15.43
CA LEU A 184 -6.44 30.64 14.64
C LEU A 184 -6.62 31.13 13.18
N GLY A 185 -7.82 31.57 12.82
CA GLY A 185 -8.13 32.02 11.46
C GLY A 185 -8.38 30.88 10.49
N GLY A 186 -8.67 29.68 11.00
CA GLY A 186 -9.08 28.53 10.20
C GLY A 186 -10.46 28.78 9.59
N THR A 187 -10.58 28.59 8.28
CA THR A 187 -11.88 28.61 7.61
C THR A 187 -12.56 27.27 7.85
N ASP A 188 -13.79 27.32 8.36
CA ASP A 188 -14.66 26.15 8.41
C ASP A 188 -14.90 25.64 6.97
N ILE A 189 -14.69 24.36 6.71
CA ILE A 189 -14.79 23.75 5.38
C ILE A 189 -16.18 23.96 4.76
N GLY A 190 -17.18 24.24 5.60
CA GLY A 190 -18.56 24.54 5.16
C GLY A 190 -18.75 25.95 4.54
N SER A 191 -17.81 26.88 4.65
CA SER A 191 -18.00 28.29 4.28
C SER A 191 -17.02 28.83 3.22
N VAL A 192 -16.26 28.00 2.54
CA VAL A 192 -15.22 28.43 1.58
C VAL A 192 -15.84 29.01 0.32
N ASN A 193 -15.67 30.31 0.16
CA ASN A 193 -16.00 31.05 -1.05
C ASN A 193 -14.98 30.82 -2.18
N LYS A 194 -15.46 30.30 -3.28
CA LYS A 194 -15.16 30.58 -4.70
C LYS A 194 -13.76 30.50 -5.32
N ASP A 195 -12.69 30.13 -4.65
CA ASP A 195 -11.49 29.69 -5.37
C ASP A 195 -11.56 28.17 -5.55
N ASN A 196 -11.83 27.72 -6.77
CA ASN A 196 -12.02 26.29 -7.09
C ASN A 196 -10.80 25.43 -6.68
N ASP A 197 -9.60 25.98 -6.76
CA ASP A 197 -8.36 25.26 -6.43
C ASP A 197 -8.23 25.02 -4.92
N VAL A 198 -8.56 25.99 -4.08
CA VAL A 198 -8.52 25.85 -2.61
C VAL A 198 -9.56 24.84 -2.15
N THR A 199 -10.75 24.86 -2.73
CA THR A 199 -11.84 23.92 -2.41
C THR A 199 -11.43 22.48 -2.74
N GLU A 200 -10.73 22.24 -3.86
CA GLU A 200 -10.26 20.91 -4.25
C GLU A 200 -9.17 20.39 -3.32
N VAL A 201 -8.21 21.23 -2.93
CA VAL A 201 -7.16 20.86 -1.96
C VAL A 201 -7.77 20.50 -0.62
N VAL A 202 -8.67 21.31 -0.09
CA VAL A 202 -9.35 21.09 1.19
C VAL A 202 -10.15 19.78 1.15
N LYS A 203 -10.89 19.53 0.08
CA LYS A 203 -11.63 18.28 -0.10
C LYS A 203 -10.69 17.07 -0.14
N THR A 204 -9.64 17.13 -0.95
CA THR A 204 -8.68 16.02 -1.10
C THR A 204 -8.01 15.67 0.21
N VAL A 205 -7.61 16.67 0.98
CA VAL A 205 -7.00 16.50 2.30
C VAL A 205 -8.04 15.96 3.29
N GLY A 206 -9.27 16.47 3.28
CA GLY A 206 -10.36 16.00 4.12
C GLY A 206 -10.70 14.53 3.89
N ASP A 207 -10.91 14.15 2.63
CA ASP A 207 -11.21 12.77 2.24
C ASP A 207 -10.09 11.80 2.66
N ALA A 208 -8.82 12.22 2.57
CA ALA A 208 -7.68 11.42 3.01
C ALA A 208 -7.60 11.35 4.54
N TRP A 209 -7.80 12.47 5.23
CA TRP A 209 -7.78 12.52 6.69
C TRP A 209 -8.86 11.65 7.33
N GLU A 210 -10.04 11.55 6.73
CA GLU A 210 -11.13 10.69 7.22
C GLU A 210 -10.74 9.20 7.28
N ARG A 211 -9.89 8.73 6.38
CA ARG A 211 -9.42 7.33 6.38
C ARG A 211 -8.40 7.05 7.48
N ARG A 212 -7.65 8.07 7.91
CA ARG A 212 -6.78 8.09 9.09
C ARG A 212 -5.74 6.99 9.20
N ASN A 213 -5.27 6.43 8.09
CA ASN A 213 -4.07 5.59 8.15
C ASN A 213 -2.80 6.46 8.00
N SER A 214 -1.64 5.92 8.35
CA SER A 214 -0.40 6.68 8.35
C SER A 214 0.02 7.18 6.97
N ASP A 215 -0.30 6.43 5.92
CA ASP A 215 -0.01 6.84 4.55
C ASP A 215 -0.93 7.97 4.08
N ASP A 216 -2.19 7.98 4.51
CA ASP A 216 -3.12 9.07 4.24
C ASP A 216 -2.71 10.36 4.95
N ILE A 217 -2.23 10.29 6.20
CA ILE A 217 -1.70 11.45 6.93
C ILE A 217 -0.49 12.03 6.19
N ARG A 218 0.45 11.18 5.78
CA ARG A 218 1.58 11.61 4.93
C ARG A 218 1.10 12.24 3.64
N PHE A 219 0.13 11.64 2.96
CA PHE A 219 -0.45 12.15 1.73
C PHE A 219 -1.08 13.54 1.91
N CYS A 220 -1.80 13.79 3.00
CA CYS A 220 -2.34 15.11 3.33
C CYS A 220 -1.23 16.17 3.32
N LEU A 221 -0.11 15.91 3.98
CA LEU A 221 1.01 16.85 4.03
C LEU A 221 1.64 17.06 2.65
N LEU A 222 1.80 16.02 1.85
CA LEU A 222 2.32 16.13 0.48
C LEU A 222 1.39 16.95 -0.42
N VAL A 223 0.08 16.83 -0.29
CA VAL A 223 -0.90 17.64 -1.03
C VAL A 223 -0.76 19.12 -0.65
N ILE A 224 -0.55 19.43 0.63
CA ILE A 224 -0.37 20.79 1.11
C ILE A 224 0.95 21.37 0.61
N ILE A 225 2.04 20.60 0.68
CA ILE A 225 3.34 21.01 0.12
C ILE A 225 3.20 21.32 -1.37
N ASN A 226 2.54 20.43 -2.12
CA ASN A 226 2.35 20.60 -3.56
C ASN A 226 1.51 21.83 -3.93
N ALA A 227 0.51 22.15 -3.10
CA ALA A 227 -0.39 23.27 -3.37
C ALA A 227 0.22 24.63 -3.03
N TYR A 228 1.04 24.72 -1.98
CA TYR A 228 1.41 26.01 -1.39
C TYR A 228 2.92 26.29 -1.34
N ILE A 229 3.76 25.26 -1.50
CA ILE A 229 5.22 25.42 -1.35
C ILE A 229 5.93 25.13 -2.68
N ARG A 230 5.93 23.87 -3.11
CA ARG A 230 6.58 23.44 -4.35
C ARG A 230 5.95 22.18 -4.92
N PRO A 231 6.07 21.94 -6.23
CA PRO A 231 5.55 20.73 -6.86
C PRO A 231 6.13 19.45 -6.23
N VAL A 232 5.26 18.51 -5.95
CA VAL A 232 5.62 17.18 -5.43
C VAL A 232 5.53 16.18 -6.58
N PRO A 233 6.66 15.62 -7.07
CA PRO A 233 6.68 14.82 -8.30
C PRO A 233 5.74 13.62 -8.29
N VAL A 234 5.59 12.94 -7.13
CA VAL A 234 4.70 11.79 -7.00
C VAL A 234 3.23 12.15 -7.21
N LEU A 235 2.82 13.38 -6.89
CA LEU A 235 1.44 13.85 -7.07
C LEU A 235 1.15 14.30 -8.51
N GLN A 236 2.16 14.73 -9.26
CA GLN A 236 1.99 15.16 -10.65
C GLN A 236 1.59 14.01 -11.58
N ASN A 237 1.95 12.79 -11.23
CA ASN A 237 1.66 11.59 -12.01
C ASN A 237 0.27 10.99 -11.74
N LEU A 238 -0.55 11.61 -10.89
CA LEU A 238 -1.86 11.09 -10.51
C LEU A 238 -3.00 11.57 -11.42
N ARG A 239 -2.76 12.52 -12.33
CA ARG A 239 -3.81 13.11 -13.18
C ARG A 239 -3.47 13.01 -14.66
N SER A 240 -4.47 12.67 -15.46
CA SER A 240 -4.37 12.65 -16.92
C SER A 240 -4.28 14.07 -17.51
N LYS A 241 -3.56 14.21 -18.63
CA LYS A 241 -3.24 15.49 -19.25
C LYS A 241 -4.20 15.89 -20.39
N GLY A 242 -5.49 16.04 -20.11
CA GLY A 242 -6.39 16.80 -20.96
C GLY A 242 -6.63 16.28 -22.38
N PHE A 243 -6.50 17.15 -23.39
CA PHE A 243 -6.92 16.88 -24.76
C PHE A 243 -6.10 15.80 -25.49
N SER A 244 -4.83 15.62 -25.17
CA SER A 244 -3.96 14.56 -25.72
C SER A 244 -4.51 13.16 -25.39
N THR A 245 -5.01 12.99 -24.16
CA THR A 245 -5.65 11.77 -23.68
C THR A 245 -6.87 11.38 -24.54
N LEU A 246 -7.78 12.32 -24.79
CA LEU A 246 -8.97 12.07 -25.61
C LEU A 246 -8.62 11.70 -27.05
N THR A 247 -7.64 12.37 -27.62
CA THR A 247 -7.16 12.09 -28.99
C THR A 247 -6.53 10.69 -29.08
N CYS A 248 -5.69 10.31 -28.11
CA CYS A 248 -5.12 8.97 -28.01
C CYS A 248 -6.21 7.90 -27.90
N MET A 249 -7.16 8.09 -26.98
CA MET A 249 -8.28 7.17 -26.77
C MET A 249 -9.12 6.98 -28.03
N ALA A 250 -9.53 8.07 -28.67
CA ALA A 250 -10.37 8.03 -29.88
C ALA A 250 -9.64 7.34 -31.04
N LYS A 251 -8.36 7.67 -31.25
CA LYS A 251 -7.57 7.14 -32.36
C LYS A 251 -7.26 5.65 -32.21
N ASN A 252 -6.93 5.21 -31.00
CA ASN A 252 -6.37 3.87 -30.79
C ASN A 252 -7.36 2.87 -30.21
N CYS A 253 -8.38 3.33 -29.45
CA CYS A 253 -9.25 2.48 -28.63
C CYS A 253 -10.75 2.71 -28.88
N GLY A 254 -11.13 3.31 -30.01
CA GLY A 254 -12.52 3.63 -30.34
C GLY A 254 -13.51 2.47 -30.13
N PRO A 255 -13.26 1.26 -30.70
CA PRO A 255 -14.15 0.11 -30.49
C PRO A 255 -14.29 -0.32 -29.03
N GLN A 256 -13.19 -0.32 -28.26
CA GLN A 256 -13.20 -0.71 -26.84
C GLN A 256 -13.96 0.32 -25.99
N ILE A 257 -13.83 1.60 -26.32
CA ILE A 257 -14.57 2.69 -25.66
C ILE A 257 -16.07 2.51 -25.93
N LEU A 258 -16.45 2.30 -27.20
CA LEU A 258 -17.86 2.14 -27.57
C LEU A 258 -18.47 0.91 -26.85
N ASN A 259 -17.78 -0.22 -26.88
CA ASN A 259 -18.25 -1.44 -26.20
C ASN A 259 -18.40 -1.23 -24.67
N CYS A 260 -17.46 -0.51 -24.04
CA CYS A 260 -17.56 -0.16 -22.63
C CYS A 260 -18.75 0.77 -22.36
N LEU A 261 -18.99 1.77 -23.20
CA LEU A 261 -20.13 2.68 -23.06
C LEU A 261 -21.48 1.99 -23.26
N LEU A 262 -21.54 0.92 -24.04
CA LEU A 262 -22.75 0.12 -24.23
C LEU A 262 -22.97 -0.89 -23.08
N ASP A 263 -21.93 -1.32 -22.40
CA ASP A 263 -22.04 -2.26 -21.26
C ASP A 263 -22.38 -1.53 -19.97
N PRO A 264 -23.49 -1.91 -19.28
CA PRO A 264 -23.89 -1.24 -18.05
C PRO A 264 -22.88 -1.34 -16.90
N ASN A 265 -22.19 -2.50 -16.78
CA ASN A 265 -21.21 -2.71 -15.71
C ASN A 265 -19.95 -1.90 -15.96
N CYS A 266 -19.44 -1.88 -17.20
CA CYS A 266 -18.29 -1.05 -17.56
C CYS A 266 -18.56 0.44 -17.29
N ARG A 267 -19.73 0.96 -17.68
CA ARG A 267 -20.10 2.36 -17.35
C ARG A 267 -20.11 2.64 -15.86
N LYS A 268 -20.75 1.75 -15.06
CA LYS A 268 -20.79 1.90 -13.61
C LYS A 268 -19.39 1.84 -13.00
N ALA A 269 -18.52 0.94 -13.48
CA ALA A 269 -17.13 0.88 -13.04
C ALA A 269 -16.40 2.21 -13.27
N LEU A 270 -16.48 2.77 -14.49
CA LEU A 270 -15.85 4.06 -14.81
C LEU A 270 -16.43 5.22 -14.00
N GLN A 271 -17.75 5.27 -13.83
CA GLN A 271 -18.39 6.30 -13.00
C GLN A 271 -17.95 6.23 -11.54
N CYS A 272 -17.91 5.02 -10.99
CA CYS A 272 -17.44 4.77 -9.64
C CYS A 272 -15.96 5.17 -9.45
N LEU A 273 -15.09 4.72 -10.35
CA LEU A 273 -13.66 5.04 -10.32
C LEU A 273 -13.39 6.55 -10.40
N ASN A 274 -14.20 7.29 -11.16
CA ASN A 274 -14.07 8.74 -11.26
C ASN A 274 -14.44 9.48 -9.96
N GLN A 275 -15.18 8.82 -9.06
CA GLN A 275 -15.55 9.37 -7.76
C GLN A 275 -14.51 9.06 -6.67
N CYS A 276 -13.65 8.04 -6.89
CA CYS A 276 -12.60 7.69 -5.96
C CYS A 276 -11.47 8.73 -5.97
N SER A 277 -10.95 9.06 -4.79
CA SER A 277 -9.67 9.77 -4.71
C SER A 277 -8.58 8.96 -5.43
N PRO A 278 -7.67 9.60 -6.19
CA PRO A 278 -6.60 8.90 -6.91
C PRO A 278 -5.72 8.00 -6.05
N VAL A 279 -5.65 8.28 -4.75
CA VAL A 279 -4.88 7.50 -3.78
C VAL A 279 -5.73 6.50 -2.99
N ASP A 280 -7.06 6.53 -3.13
CA ASP A 280 -7.94 5.59 -2.47
C ASP A 280 -8.05 4.28 -3.26
N GLN A 281 -7.06 3.41 -3.05
CA GLN A 281 -7.00 2.11 -3.69
C GLN A 281 -8.14 1.19 -3.25
N VAL A 282 -8.63 1.34 -2.01
CA VAL A 282 -9.78 0.56 -1.48
C VAL A 282 -11.04 0.89 -2.27
N CYS A 283 -11.34 2.18 -2.45
CA CYS A 283 -12.46 2.64 -3.29
C CYS A 283 -12.34 2.08 -4.70
N SER A 284 -11.19 2.27 -5.34
CA SER A 284 -10.94 1.81 -6.71
C SER A 284 -11.11 0.29 -6.84
N TYR A 285 -10.57 -0.48 -5.89
CA TYR A 285 -10.69 -1.94 -5.93
C TYR A 285 -12.13 -2.42 -5.71
N ARG A 286 -12.88 -1.78 -4.80
CA ARG A 286 -14.31 -2.07 -4.58
C ARG A 286 -15.16 -1.74 -5.80
N CYS A 287 -14.89 -0.63 -6.50
CA CYS A 287 -15.56 -0.30 -7.77
C CYS A 287 -15.36 -1.40 -8.82
N ILE A 288 -14.10 -1.83 -9.02
CA ILE A 288 -13.76 -2.90 -9.96
C ILE A 288 -14.43 -4.21 -9.56
N ALA A 289 -14.37 -4.58 -8.27
CA ALA A 289 -14.96 -5.82 -7.77
C ALA A 289 -16.49 -5.84 -7.86
N SER A 290 -17.14 -4.68 -7.75
CA SER A 290 -18.60 -4.54 -7.83
C SER A 290 -19.14 -4.60 -9.26
N TYR A 291 -18.36 -4.12 -10.23
CA TYR A 291 -18.80 -3.95 -11.61
C TYR A 291 -17.86 -4.63 -12.60
N GLU A 292 -17.34 -5.82 -12.24
CA GLU A 292 -16.44 -6.58 -13.12
C GLU A 292 -17.09 -6.85 -14.49
N SER A 293 -16.35 -6.55 -15.58
CA SER A 293 -16.83 -6.68 -16.93
C SER A 293 -15.67 -6.97 -17.89
N PRO A 294 -15.82 -7.90 -18.85
CA PRO A 294 -14.81 -8.14 -19.88
C PRO A 294 -14.60 -6.92 -20.78
N TYR A 295 -15.61 -6.06 -20.92
CA TYR A 295 -15.49 -4.81 -21.68
C TYR A 295 -14.67 -3.77 -20.92
N PHE A 296 -14.76 -3.72 -19.57
CA PHE A 296 -13.90 -2.89 -18.74
C PHE A 296 -12.44 -3.35 -18.83
N GLU A 297 -12.19 -4.65 -18.76
CA GLU A 297 -10.86 -5.21 -18.95
C GLU A 297 -10.28 -4.87 -20.33
N ALA A 298 -11.04 -5.06 -21.42
CA ALA A 298 -10.63 -4.71 -22.77
C ALA A 298 -10.36 -3.21 -22.95
N PHE A 299 -11.18 -2.36 -22.34
CA PHE A 299 -11.01 -0.91 -22.30
C PHE A 299 -9.68 -0.54 -21.61
N SER A 300 -9.47 -1.02 -20.39
CA SER A 300 -8.27 -0.76 -19.60
C SER A 300 -7.00 -1.28 -20.30
N LEU A 301 -7.07 -2.48 -20.86
CA LEU A 301 -5.97 -3.07 -21.63
C LEU A 301 -5.57 -2.20 -22.82
N CYS A 302 -6.55 -1.61 -23.53
CA CYS A 302 -6.25 -0.74 -24.68
C CYS A 302 -5.76 0.64 -24.21
N VAL A 303 -6.55 1.32 -23.39
CA VAL A 303 -6.32 2.73 -23.00
C VAL A 303 -5.10 2.88 -22.13
N LEU A 304 -4.93 1.99 -21.15
CA LEU A 304 -3.84 2.07 -20.17
C LEU A 304 -2.64 1.23 -20.63
N GLN A 305 -2.81 -0.09 -20.75
CA GLN A 305 -1.66 -0.98 -20.87
C GLN A 305 -0.97 -0.91 -22.26
N LYS A 306 -1.75 -0.86 -23.35
CA LYS A 306 -1.18 -0.85 -24.72
C LYS A 306 -0.73 0.53 -25.17
N HIS A 307 -1.53 1.54 -24.94
CA HIS A 307 -1.30 2.88 -25.51
C HIS A 307 -0.94 3.93 -24.46
N ASN A 308 -1.06 3.63 -23.17
CA ASN A 308 -0.82 4.57 -22.06
C ASN A 308 -1.40 5.96 -22.34
N CYS A 309 -2.67 6.01 -22.76
CA CYS A 309 -3.30 7.28 -23.18
C CYS A 309 -3.43 8.29 -22.04
N LEU A 310 -3.33 7.85 -20.78
CA LEU A 310 -3.30 8.74 -19.61
C LEU A 310 -1.90 9.31 -19.34
N GLU A 311 -0.87 8.83 -20.03
CA GLU A 311 0.54 9.23 -19.86
C GLU A 311 1.04 9.08 -18.41
N LEU A 312 0.49 8.11 -17.66
CA LEU A 312 0.88 7.82 -16.29
C LEU A 312 2.12 6.91 -16.28
N ASP A 313 2.99 7.12 -15.29
CA ASP A 313 4.26 6.39 -15.16
C ASP A 313 4.65 6.19 -13.69
N ALA A 314 3.86 5.41 -12.95
CA ALA A 314 4.19 5.08 -11.58
C ALA A 314 5.39 4.13 -11.51
N LYS A 315 6.30 4.39 -10.60
CA LYS A 315 7.47 3.55 -10.35
C LYS A 315 7.29 2.72 -9.08
N ILE A 316 7.90 1.55 -9.05
CA ILE A 316 8.00 0.78 -7.81
C ILE A 316 8.80 1.62 -6.80
N PRO A 317 8.28 1.88 -5.59
CA PRO A 317 8.98 2.63 -4.58
C PRO A 317 10.32 1.97 -4.20
N GLU A 318 11.38 2.77 -4.12
CA GLU A 318 12.70 2.30 -3.69
C GLU A 318 12.85 2.34 -2.16
N LYS A 319 12.06 3.14 -1.48
CA LYS A 319 12.05 3.28 -0.02
C LYS A 319 10.70 2.82 0.57
N PRO A 320 10.72 2.21 1.76
CA PRO A 320 11.91 1.89 2.54
C PRO A 320 12.75 0.77 1.90
N TYR A 321 14.06 0.81 2.07
CA TYR A 321 14.90 -0.35 1.79
C TYR A 321 14.75 -1.35 2.94
N VAL A 322 14.19 -2.50 2.63
CA VAL A 322 13.97 -3.57 3.61
C VAL A 322 15.02 -4.66 3.39
N PRO A 323 15.91 -4.89 4.36
CA PRO A 323 16.93 -5.93 4.23
C PRO A 323 16.26 -7.31 4.21
N PRO A 324 16.63 -8.18 3.24
CA PRO A 324 16.13 -9.54 3.21
C PRO A 324 16.70 -10.38 4.35
N MET A 325 15.97 -11.40 4.75
CA MET A 325 16.41 -12.44 5.65
C MET A 325 17.66 -13.13 5.08
N THR A 326 18.69 -13.31 5.90
CA THR A 326 20.00 -13.87 5.47
C THR A 326 20.26 -15.29 5.95
N SER A 327 19.55 -15.74 6.99
CA SER A 327 19.71 -17.07 7.56
C SER A 327 18.36 -17.64 8.00
N PHE A 328 18.25 -18.97 7.99
CA PHE A 328 17.11 -19.71 8.51
C PHE A 328 17.62 -20.92 9.30
N ARG A 329 17.15 -21.09 10.54
CA ARG A 329 17.61 -22.16 11.45
C ARG A 329 19.13 -22.24 11.56
N GLY A 330 19.79 -21.08 11.72
CA GLY A 330 21.24 -20.98 11.86
C GLY A 330 22.06 -21.26 10.59
N LYS A 331 21.44 -21.58 9.46
CA LYS A 331 22.12 -21.81 8.16
C LYS A 331 21.91 -20.60 7.24
N GLU A 332 22.93 -20.25 6.46
CA GLU A 332 22.82 -19.20 5.44
C GLU A 332 21.70 -19.53 4.45
N LEU A 333 20.88 -18.53 4.14
CA LEU A 333 19.71 -18.70 3.29
C LEU A 333 20.09 -18.73 1.82
N CYS A 334 19.90 -19.87 1.16
CA CYS A 334 20.07 -20.00 -0.28
C CYS A 334 18.76 -19.73 -1.03
N HIS A 335 18.83 -19.55 -2.36
CA HIS A 335 17.66 -19.33 -3.20
C HIS A 335 16.63 -20.45 -3.13
N ASP A 336 17.07 -21.71 -3.00
CA ASP A 336 16.17 -22.85 -2.96
C ASP A 336 15.38 -22.89 -1.65
N THR A 337 16.06 -22.67 -0.51
CA THR A 337 15.41 -22.59 0.79
C THR A 337 14.47 -21.37 0.86
N ALA A 338 14.93 -20.21 0.39
CA ALA A 338 14.08 -19.01 0.35
C ALA A 338 12.81 -19.21 -0.49
N GLU A 339 12.90 -19.90 -1.62
CA GLU A 339 11.73 -20.22 -2.43
C GLU A 339 10.81 -21.21 -1.72
N ASP A 340 11.36 -22.22 -1.06
CA ASP A 340 10.59 -23.18 -0.31
C ASP A 340 9.84 -22.54 0.87
N LEU A 341 10.34 -21.42 1.43
CA LEU A 341 9.62 -20.63 2.43
C LEU A 341 8.32 -19.98 1.89
N PHE A 342 8.10 -19.95 0.59
CA PHE A 342 6.83 -19.55 -0.02
C PHE A 342 5.94 -20.73 -0.39
N VAL A 343 6.49 -21.93 -0.54
CA VAL A 343 5.76 -23.05 -1.12
C VAL A 343 5.16 -23.93 -0.04
N GLY A 344 3.96 -23.55 0.40
CA GLY A 344 2.99 -24.51 0.91
C GLY A 344 3.21 -25.16 2.26
N TRP A 345 4.24 -24.81 3.02
CA TRP A 345 4.46 -25.43 4.33
C TRP A 345 3.88 -24.62 5.50
N LEU A 346 3.59 -23.32 5.29
CA LEU A 346 2.84 -22.52 6.24
C LEU A 346 1.34 -22.67 5.98
N GLY A 347 0.67 -23.46 6.76
CA GLY A 347 -0.77 -23.53 6.66
C GLY A 347 -1.34 -24.83 7.19
N ALA A 348 -2.58 -24.77 7.69
CA ALA A 348 -3.36 -25.94 8.06
C ALA A 348 -3.73 -26.79 6.83
N LEU A 349 -3.65 -26.21 5.64
CA LEU A 349 -3.72 -26.89 4.35
C LEU A 349 -2.30 -27.03 3.83
N ASP A 350 -1.96 -28.15 3.22
CA ASP A 350 -0.61 -28.52 2.78
C ASP A 350 0.07 -27.52 1.82
N TRP A 351 -0.64 -26.52 1.33
CA TRP A 351 -0.18 -25.60 0.28
C TRP A 351 -0.73 -24.17 0.43
N SER A 352 -1.26 -23.82 1.58
CA SER A 352 -1.82 -22.49 1.85
C SER A 352 -1.44 -22.02 3.26
N TRP A 353 -1.16 -20.75 3.37
CA TRP A 353 -1.03 -20.04 4.63
C TRP A 353 -1.91 -18.79 4.61
N ARG A 354 -2.18 -18.20 5.76
CA ARG A 354 -3.16 -17.15 5.93
C ARG A 354 -2.51 -15.86 6.34
N VAL A 355 -2.95 -14.76 5.76
CA VAL A 355 -2.63 -13.42 6.27
C VAL A 355 -3.48 -13.16 7.50
N VAL A 356 -2.85 -12.79 8.61
CA VAL A 356 -3.53 -12.43 9.86
C VAL A 356 -3.52 -10.93 10.12
N ALA A 357 -2.53 -10.24 9.55
CA ALA A 357 -2.46 -8.79 9.56
C ALA A 357 -1.64 -8.27 8.38
N GLY A 358 -1.93 -7.06 7.93
CA GLY A 358 -1.19 -6.41 6.87
C GLY A 358 -1.23 -4.90 6.93
N GLN A 359 -0.34 -4.23 6.24
CA GLN A 359 -0.16 -2.78 6.34
C GLN A 359 -0.89 -2.02 5.22
N ASN A 360 -1.05 -2.61 4.03
CA ASN A 360 -1.70 -1.93 2.92
C ASN A 360 -3.22 -2.01 3.03
N PRO A 361 -3.94 -0.87 3.20
CA PRO A 361 -5.38 -0.88 3.36
C PRO A 361 -6.14 -1.41 2.14
N ALA A 362 -5.53 -1.37 0.95
CA ALA A 362 -6.19 -1.81 -0.28
C ALA A 362 -6.33 -3.33 -0.39
N TYR A 363 -5.37 -4.07 0.17
CA TYR A 363 -5.30 -5.52 0.01
C TYR A 363 -5.24 -6.27 1.34
N ASP A 364 -4.46 -5.75 2.29
CA ASP A 364 -4.07 -6.50 3.47
C ASP A 364 -5.15 -6.54 4.56
N GLN A 365 -6.24 -5.77 4.42
CA GLN A 365 -7.38 -5.76 5.34
C GLN A 365 -8.58 -6.59 4.86
N PHE A 366 -8.55 -7.12 3.64
CA PHE A 366 -9.68 -7.90 3.14
C PHE A 366 -9.85 -9.20 3.91
N PRO A 367 -11.08 -9.61 4.22
CA PRO A 367 -11.31 -10.84 4.98
C PRO A 367 -10.95 -12.10 4.19
N CYS A 368 -10.70 -13.18 4.90
CA CYS A 368 -10.51 -14.51 4.33
C CYS A 368 -9.34 -14.62 3.38
N GLN A 369 -8.16 -14.19 3.83
CA GLN A 369 -6.97 -14.15 2.98
C GLN A 369 -6.16 -15.43 3.05
N TYR A 370 -6.18 -16.19 1.95
CA TYR A 370 -5.35 -17.36 1.71
C TYR A 370 -4.27 -17.05 0.69
N GLN A 371 -3.06 -17.55 0.94
CA GLN A 371 -1.90 -17.31 0.08
C GLN A 371 -1.49 -18.65 -0.54
N LEU A 372 -1.79 -18.82 -1.82
CA LEU A 372 -1.49 -20.05 -2.53
C LEU A 372 -0.21 -19.90 -3.33
N PHE A 373 0.80 -20.68 -2.99
CA PHE A 373 2.03 -20.75 -3.75
C PHE A 373 2.21 -22.17 -4.29
N TYR A 374 2.57 -22.29 -5.57
CA TYR A 374 2.81 -23.59 -6.17
C TYR A 374 3.75 -23.49 -7.38
N ARG A 375 4.40 -24.61 -7.70
CA ARG A 375 5.28 -24.73 -8.86
C ARG A 375 4.48 -25.20 -10.06
N GLY A 376 4.70 -24.59 -11.23
CA GLY A 376 4.16 -25.05 -12.50
C GLY A 376 4.95 -26.23 -13.07
N LYS A 377 4.59 -26.63 -14.30
CA LYS A 377 5.27 -27.72 -15.02
C LYS A 377 6.75 -27.43 -15.34
N GLY A 378 7.11 -26.17 -15.60
CA GLY A 378 8.49 -25.75 -15.87
C GLY A 378 9.29 -25.65 -14.57
N LYS A 379 10.60 -25.99 -14.64
CA LYS A 379 11.49 -25.95 -13.47
C LYS A 379 11.59 -24.57 -12.80
N SER A 380 11.39 -23.49 -13.55
CA SER A 380 11.45 -22.08 -13.08
C SER A 380 10.08 -21.43 -12.99
N ALA A 381 9.01 -22.15 -13.27
CA ALA A 381 7.65 -21.62 -13.20
C ALA A 381 7.15 -21.69 -11.76
N PHE A 382 6.94 -20.55 -11.17
CA PHE A 382 6.47 -20.39 -9.81
C PHE A 382 5.29 -19.42 -9.82
N TRP A 383 4.23 -19.77 -9.14
CA TRP A 383 2.96 -19.06 -9.14
C TRP A 383 2.53 -18.70 -7.72
N TYR A 384 1.93 -17.54 -7.61
CA TYR A 384 1.27 -17.08 -6.41
C TYR A 384 -0.18 -16.71 -6.74
N GLU A 385 -1.10 -17.15 -5.94
CA GLU A 385 -2.53 -16.81 -6.07
C GLU A 385 -3.09 -16.39 -4.71
N PRO A 386 -3.20 -15.09 -4.42
CA PRO A 386 -3.99 -14.63 -3.29
C PRO A 386 -5.47 -14.92 -3.54
N VAL A 387 -6.14 -15.44 -2.50
CA VAL A 387 -7.58 -15.70 -2.48
C VAL A 387 -8.16 -14.97 -1.29
N PHE A 388 -9.10 -14.08 -1.52
CA PHE A 388 -9.67 -13.25 -0.46
C PHE A 388 -11.10 -12.80 -0.83
N GLN A 389 -11.84 -12.31 0.15
CA GLN A 389 -13.16 -11.74 -0.07
C GLN A 389 -13.12 -10.22 -0.15
N VAL A 390 -13.95 -9.66 -1.00
CA VAL A 390 -14.16 -8.21 -1.11
C VAL A 390 -15.63 -7.91 -0.89
N ARG A 391 -15.90 -6.94 -0.04
CA ARG A 391 -17.27 -6.39 0.12
C ARG A 391 -17.54 -5.40 -1.01
N THR A 392 -18.47 -5.76 -1.90
CA THR A 392 -18.94 -4.88 -2.99
C THR A 392 -19.62 -3.63 -2.44
N LEU A 393 -19.90 -2.67 -3.31
CA LEU A 393 -20.66 -1.46 -2.95
C LEU A 393 -22.08 -1.78 -2.49
N GLU A 394 -22.65 -2.89 -2.97
CA GLU A 394 -23.98 -3.39 -2.55
C GLU A 394 -23.93 -4.20 -1.23
N GLY A 395 -22.75 -4.29 -0.60
CA GLY A 395 -22.55 -5.02 0.66
C GLY A 395 -22.33 -6.53 0.52
N LYS A 396 -22.38 -7.09 -0.70
CA LYS A 396 -22.19 -8.52 -0.96
C LYS A 396 -20.71 -8.89 -0.87
N LEU A 397 -20.38 -9.99 -0.21
CA LEU A 397 -19.03 -10.56 -0.22
C LEU A 397 -18.83 -11.39 -1.47
N VAL A 398 -17.75 -11.13 -2.19
CA VAL A 398 -17.36 -11.87 -3.40
C VAL A 398 -15.91 -12.33 -3.29
N TRP A 399 -15.66 -13.57 -3.69
CA TRP A 399 -14.31 -14.11 -3.75
C TRP A 399 -13.52 -13.49 -4.90
N ARG A 400 -12.25 -13.16 -4.63
CA ARG A 400 -11.27 -12.72 -5.61
C ARG A 400 -10.08 -13.68 -5.60
N ARG A 401 -9.56 -13.94 -6.80
CA ARG A 401 -8.39 -14.76 -7.02
C ARG A 401 -7.68 -14.28 -8.27
N ARG A 402 -6.39 -14.02 -8.17
CA ARG A 402 -5.56 -13.58 -9.29
C ARG A 402 -4.27 -14.39 -9.31
N ARG A 403 -3.73 -14.62 -10.50
CA ARG A 403 -2.52 -15.43 -10.64
C ARG A 403 -1.34 -14.55 -11.00
N TYR A 404 -0.37 -14.53 -10.12
CA TYR A 404 0.90 -13.85 -10.31
C TYR A 404 1.95 -14.84 -10.82
N SER A 405 2.73 -14.41 -11.82
CA SER A 405 3.99 -15.05 -12.19
C SER A 405 5.07 -14.59 -11.21
N VAL A 406 5.79 -15.52 -10.63
CA VAL A 406 6.85 -15.25 -9.64
C VAL A 406 8.20 -15.66 -10.18
N LYS A 407 9.21 -14.80 -9.98
CA LYS A 407 10.62 -15.06 -10.32
C LYS A 407 11.50 -14.73 -9.13
N ARG A 408 12.56 -15.49 -8.95
CA ARG A 408 13.59 -15.22 -7.94
C ARG A 408 14.25 -13.86 -8.22
N GLY A 409 14.54 -13.10 -7.17
CA GLY A 409 15.38 -11.91 -7.23
C GLY A 409 16.85 -12.28 -7.36
N LYS A 410 17.72 -11.26 -7.36
CA LYS A 410 19.16 -11.46 -7.40
C LYS A 410 19.74 -11.97 -6.06
N ILE A 411 19.11 -11.55 -4.97
CA ILE A 411 19.51 -11.90 -3.59
C ILE A 411 18.54 -12.97 -3.09
N PRO A 412 18.97 -14.01 -2.37
CA PRO A 412 18.08 -14.92 -1.67
C PRO A 412 17.03 -14.16 -0.84
N ALA A 413 15.85 -14.75 -0.61
CA ALA A 413 14.73 -14.11 0.06
C ALA A 413 14.13 -12.89 -0.66
N THR A 414 14.48 -12.64 -1.94
CA THR A 414 13.82 -11.61 -2.75
C THR A 414 13.16 -12.21 -4.00
N PHE A 415 12.00 -11.66 -4.38
CA PHE A 415 11.20 -12.17 -5.50
C PHE A 415 10.56 -11.03 -6.29
N ARG A 416 10.27 -11.31 -7.56
CA ARG A 416 9.54 -10.42 -8.46
C ARG A 416 8.25 -11.07 -8.86
N PHE A 417 7.16 -10.37 -8.63
CA PHE A 417 5.80 -10.78 -8.97
C PHE A 417 5.28 -9.92 -10.11
N SER A 418 4.50 -10.52 -10.98
CA SER A 418 3.83 -9.81 -12.08
C SER A 418 2.46 -10.41 -12.32
N VAL A 419 1.45 -9.56 -12.41
CA VAL A 419 0.06 -9.95 -12.71
C VAL A 419 -0.53 -9.02 -13.76
N LEU A 420 -1.37 -9.58 -14.63
CA LEU A 420 -2.32 -8.82 -15.44
C LEU A 420 -3.68 -8.92 -14.76
N ASP A 421 -4.18 -7.83 -14.23
CA ASP A 421 -5.48 -7.75 -13.58
C ASP A 421 -6.29 -6.60 -14.16
N ASN A 422 -7.54 -6.88 -14.55
CA ASN A 422 -8.45 -5.90 -15.14
C ASN A 422 -7.83 -5.04 -16.25
N GLY A 423 -7.00 -5.68 -17.11
CA GLY A 423 -6.34 -5.04 -18.24
C GLY A 423 -5.10 -4.22 -17.91
N VAL A 424 -4.61 -4.22 -16.69
CA VAL A 424 -3.41 -3.50 -16.23
C VAL A 424 -2.39 -4.47 -15.64
N VAL A 425 -1.11 -4.28 -16.01
CA VAL A 425 -0.01 -5.05 -15.43
C VAL A 425 0.49 -4.36 -14.17
N SER A 426 0.48 -5.09 -13.06
CA SER A 426 1.15 -4.72 -11.82
C SER A 426 2.41 -5.56 -11.64
N ASN A 427 3.47 -4.91 -11.17
CA ASN A 427 4.74 -5.54 -10.83
C ASN A 427 5.08 -5.23 -9.38
N GLU A 428 5.57 -6.24 -8.67
CA GLU A 428 5.91 -6.13 -7.26
C GLU A 428 7.28 -6.73 -7.00
N PHE A 429 7.97 -6.19 -6.01
CA PHE A 429 9.19 -6.70 -5.46
C PHE A 429 8.94 -7.11 -4.02
N TRP A 430 9.08 -8.40 -3.73
CA TRP A 430 8.82 -8.99 -2.42
C TRP A 430 10.11 -9.39 -1.72
N THR A 431 10.12 -9.21 -0.40
CA THR A 431 11.24 -9.53 0.48
C THR A 431 10.72 -10.38 1.65
N ILE A 432 11.32 -11.53 1.88
CA ILE A 432 11.15 -12.25 3.15
C ILE A 432 11.93 -11.48 4.20
N VAL A 433 11.24 -10.94 5.20
CA VAL A 433 11.86 -10.13 6.26
C VAL A 433 12.29 -10.99 7.42
N ASP A 434 11.39 -11.86 7.88
CA ASP A 434 11.66 -12.85 8.90
C ASP A 434 10.63 -13.98 8.84
N VAL A 435 11.03 -15.18 9.26
CA VAL A 435 10.21 -16.37 9.41
C VAL A 435 10.64 -17.08 10.68
N SER A 436 9.68 -17.46 11.54
CA SER A 436 10.01 -18.18 12.78
C SER A 436 10.64 -19.53 12.50
N ASP A 437 11.52 -19.99 13.39
CA ASP A 437 12.24 -21.26 13.19
C ASP A 437 11.32 -22.48 13.24
N ASP A 438 10.22 -22.39 13.99
CA ASP A 438 9.16 -23.40 14.06
C ASP A 438 8.14 -23.27 12.92
N LEU A 439 8.32 -22.31 12.00
CA LEU A 439 7.44 -22.07 10.87
C LEU A 439 5.99 -21.69 11.27
N SER A 440 5.80 -21.15 12.46
CA SER A 440 4.48 -20.74 12.95
C SER A 440 4.04 -19.40 12.35
N TRP A 441 4.98 -18.50 12.00
CA TRP A 441 4.67 -17.22 11.36
C TRP A 441 5.77 -16.77 10.40
N GLY A 442 5.41 -15.83 9.51
CA GLY A 442 6.35 -15.13 8.63
C GLY A 442 5.89 -13.71 8.33
N LEU A 443 6.84 -12.80 8.17
CA LEU A 443 6.63 -11.42 7.74
C LEU A 443 7.27 -11.19 6.38
N PHE A 444 6.46 -10.72 5.43
CA PHE A 444 6.88 -10.41 4.06
C PHE A 444 6.57 -8.97 3.75
N HIS A 445 7.54 -8.26 3.18
CA HIS A 445 7.38 -6.89 2.71
C HIS A 445 7.32 -6.84 1.20
N TYR A 446 6.51 -5.94 0.63
CA TYR A 446 6.44 -5.75 -0.81
C TYR A 446 6.39 -4.27 -1.20
N ASN A 447 6.99 -3.96 -2.34
CA ASN A 447 6.86 -2.70 -3.06
C ASN A 447 6.28 -3.03 -4.43
N GLY A 448 5.28 -2.26 -4.87
CA GLY A 448 4.61 -2.52 -6.12
C GLY A 448 4.23 -1.27 -6.88
N ALA A 449 3.96 -1.46 -8.18
CA ALA A 449 3.38 -0.44 -9.02
C ALA A 449 2.52 -1.03 -10.15
N ALA A 450 1.36 -0.42 -10.35
CA ALA A 450 0.58 -0.49 -11.57
C ALA A 450 0.95 0.73 -12.43
N ARG A 451 2.07 0.61 -13.16
CA ARG A 451 2.76 1.72 -13.82
C ARG A 451 1.83 2.65 -14.60
N VAL A 452 1.05 2.06 -15.52
CA VAL A 452 0.17 2.81 -16.44
C VAL A 452 -1.16 3.22 -15.80
N ALA A 453 -1.44 2.78 -14.58
CA ALA A 453 -2.55 3.26 -13.76
C ALA A 453 -2.13 4.37 -12.79
N GLY A 454 -0.85 4.74 -12.77
CA GLY A 454 -0.32 5.78 -11.88
C GLY A 454 -0.27 5.39 -10.41
N GLN A 455 -0.36 4.09 -10.08
CA GLN A 455 -0.43 3.61 -8.72
C GLN A 455 0.89 2.99 -8.27
N SER A 456 1.42 3.47 -7.16
CA SER A 456 2.54 2.88 -6.42
C SER A 456 2.10 2.57 -5.01
N TYR A 457 2.57 1.47 -4.47
CA TYR A 457 2.21 1.02 -3.12
C TYR A 457 3.34 0.25 -2.45
N THR A 458 3.29 0.25 -1.14
CA THR A 458 4.14 -0.59 -0.28
C THR A 458 3.26 -1.27 0.75
N GLY A 459 3.69 -2.39 1.25
CA GLY A 459 2.97 -3.09 2.30
C GLY A 459 3.80 -4.19 2.94
N ALA A 460 3.27 -4.74 4.01
CA ALA A 460 3.79 -5.94 4.63
C ALA A 460 2.63 -6.83 5.04
N VAL A 461 2.80 -8.12 4.89
CA VAL A 461 1.84 -9.13 5.33
C VAL A 461 2.47 -10.03 6.38
N LEU A 462 1.77 -10.15 7.51
CA LEU A 462 2.05 -11.12 8.56
C LEU A 462 1.19 -12.35 8.30
N VAL A 463 1.82 -13.50 8.22
CA VAL A 463 1.16 -14.74 7.89
C VAL A 463 1.41 -15.80 8.95
N THR A 464 0.44 -16.69 9.14
CA THR A 464 0.55 -17.82 10.05
C THR A 464 -0.08 -19.07 9.43
N SER A 465 0.27 -20.20 9.98
CA SER A 465 -0.23 -21.49 9.52
C SER A 465 -1.72 -21.71 9.83
N ASP A 466 -2.19 -21.23 10.96
CA ASP A 466 -3.55 -21.46 11.48
C ASP A 466 -4.48 -20.26 11.34
N GLY A 467 -3.97 -19.09 10.95
CA GLY A 467 -4.72 -17.83 10.87
C GLY A 467 -4.84 -17.09 12.19
N SER A 468 -4.12 -17.51 13.23
CA SER A 468 -4.04 -16.85 14.53
C SER A 468 -2.85 -15.90 14.59
N TYR A 469 -2.96 -14.82 15.36
CA TYR A 469 -1.82 -13.91 15.57
C TYR A 469 -0.67 -14.63 16.30
N PRO A 470 0.61 -14.33 15.99
CA PRO A 470 1.75 -14.95 16.66
C PRO A 470 1.67 -14.89 18.18
N ALA A 471 2.18 -15.93 18.86
CA ALA A 471 2.19 -16.01 20.31
C ALA A 471 3.03 -14.89 20.94
N GLU A 472 2.71 -14.49 22.18
CA GLU A 472 3.39 -13.38 22.89
C GLU A 472 4.93 -13.57 22.98
N LYS A 473 5.41 -14.81 23.05
CA LYS A 473 6.85 -15.13 23.04
C LYS A 473 7.57 -14.66 21.76
N GLU A 474 6.85 -14.48 20.64
CA GLU A 474 7.38 -14.04 19.34
C GLU A 474 7.33 -12.51 19.17
N LYS A 475 6.74 -11.79 20.11
CA LYS A 475 6.44 -10.35 19.99
C LYS A 475 7.68 -9.50 19.75
N GLU A 476 8.77 -9.70 20.49
CA GLU A 476 10.00 -8.92 20.34
C GLU A 476 10.62 -9.16 18.94
N ARG A 477 10.62 -10.42 18.47
CA ARG A 477 11.13 -10.79 17.16
C ARG A 477 10.26 -10.16 16.05
N LEU A 478 8.94 -10.22 16.20
CA LEU A 478 8.00 -9.59 15.26
C LEU A 478 8.17 -8.07 15.22
N GLN A 479 8.30 -7.41 16.38
CA GLN A 479 8.56 -5.96 16.45
C GLN A 479 9.86 -5.59 15.74
N SER A 480 10.94 -6.34 15.97
CA SER A 480 12.21 -6.14 15.27
C SER A 480 12.06 -6.32 13.75
N ALA A 481 11.27 -7.30 13.30
CA ALA A 481 11.00 -7.50 11.88
C ALA A 481 10.18 -6.34 11.27
N LEU A 482 9.16 -5.84 11.97
CA LEU A 482 8.39 -4.67 11.55
C LEU A 482 9.25 -3.40 11.47
N GLU A 483 10.16 -3.21 12.42
CA GLU A 483 11.10 -2.08 12.41
C GLU A 483 12.02 -2.09 11.19
N LYS A 484 12.48 -3.27 10.74
CA LYS A 484 13.22 -3.41 9.47
C LYS A 484 12.42 -2.94 8.26
N CYS A 485 11.09 -3.08 8.30
CA CYS A 485 10.18 -2.57 7.28
C CYS A 485 9.85 -1.08 7.44
N GLY A 486 10.29 -0.44 8.53
CA GLY A 486 9.86 0.92 8.89
C GLY A 486 8.37 1.00 9.21
N ILE A 487 7.77 -0.08 9.70
CA ILE A 487 6.35 -0.22 10.03
C ILE A 487 6.21 -0.32 11.55
N LYS A 488 5.14 0.27 12.08
CA LYS A 488 4.74 0.14 13.47
C LYS A 488 3.56 -0.85 13.58
N GLU A 489 3.51 -1.63 14.64
CA GLU A 489 2.46 -2.64 14.84
C GLU A 489 1.05 -2.04 14.80
N TRP A 490 0.88 -0.81 15.27
CA TRP A 490 -0.40 -0.10 15.22
C TRP A 490 -0.86 0.24 13.79
N GLU A 491 0.01 0.19 12.78
CA GLU A 491 -0.35 0.40 11.37
C GLU A 491 -0.98 -0.84 10.73
N LEU A 492 -0.81 -2.02 11.30
CA LEU A 492 -1.30 -3.25 10.72
C LEU A 492 -2.83 -3.35 10.85
N PHE A 493 -3.48 -3.67 9.77
CA PHE A 493 -4.90 -4.04 9.74
C PHE A 493 -5.04 -5.53 10.06
N ALA A 494 -5.91 -5.87 11.01
CA ALA A 494 -6.24 -7.26 11.28
C ALA A 494 -7.12 -7.84 10.17
N VAL A 495 -6.87 -9.08 9.79
CA VAL A 495 -7.65 -9.81 8.79
C VAL A 495 -8.61 -10.78 9.48
N ASP A 496 -9.90 -10.68 9.17
CA ASP A 496 -10.91 -11.65 9.63
C ASP A 496 -10.81 -12.94 8.79
N ASN A 497 -10.31 -14.01 9.41
CA ASN A 497 -10.23 -15.34 8.82
C ASN A 497 -11.26 -16.32 9.42
N CYS A 498 -12.19 -15.85 10.27
CA CYS A 498 -13.15 -16.73 10.97
C CYS A 498 -14.45 -16.96 10.19
N THR A 499 -14.85 -16.01 9.34
CA THR A 499 -16.14 -16.05 8.63
C THR A 499 -16.05 -16.60 7.20
N CYS A 500 -15.02 -17.39 6.91
CA CYS A 500 -14.67 -17.82 5.55
C CYS A 500 -15.45 -19.08 5.16
N GLU A 501 -16.40 -18.93 4.25
CA GLU A 501 -17.18 -20.04 3.71
C GLU A 501 -16.73 -20.40 2.29
N ASN A 502 -16.49 -21.69 2.04
CA ASN A 502 -16.20 -22.27 0.73
C ASN A 502 -15.13 -21.49 -0.10
N PRO A 503 -13.91 -21.30 0.43
CA PRO A 503 -12.87 -20.60 -0.30
C PRO A 503 -12.46 -21.39 -1.57
N PRO A 504 -12.27 -20.72 -2.72
CA PRO A 504 -11.91 -21.36 -3.98
C PRO A 504 -10.41 -21.71 -4.02
N LEU A 505 -9.97 -22.71 -3.24
CA LEU A 505 -8.56 -23.02 -3.02
C LEU A 505 -7.96 -24.08 -3.96
N GLY A 506 -8.71 -24.62 -4.92
CA GLY A 506 -8.19 -25.63 -5.86
C GLY A 506 -7.02 -25.09 -6.70
N ILE A 507 -5.96 -25.89 -6.87
CA ILE A 507 -4.82 -25.58 -7.75
C ILE A 507 -4.85 -26.48 -9.00
N PRO A 508 -4.14 -26.11 -10.10
CA PRO A 508 -4.09 -26.93 -11.31
C PRO A 508 -3.52 -28.33 -11.04
N GLN A 509 -4.14 -29.35 -11.59
CA GLN A 509 -3.81 -30.79 -11.35
C GLN A 509 -2.35 -31.17 -11.62
N CYS A 510 -1.61 -30.40 -12.41
CA CYS A 510 -0.20 -30.67 -12.73
C CYS A 510 0.77 -29.83 -11.90
N SER A 511 0.29 -29.15 -10.86
CA SER A 511 1.13 -28.31 -10.00
C SER A 511 1.88 -29.18 -8.99
N ARG A 512 3.10 -28.72 -8.64
CA ARG A 512 3.95 -29.35 -7.64
C ARG A 512 3.97 -28.51 -6.39
N LEU A 513 3.75 -29.16 -5.23
CA LEU A 513 3.63 -28.53 -3.92
C LEU A 513 4.70 -28.98 -2.94
N HIS A 514 5.78 -29.59 -3.40
CA HIS A 514 6.79 -30.11 -2.47
C HIS A 514 7.68 -28.98 -1.95
N SER A 515 7.59 -28.72 -0.65
CA SER A 515 8.65 -28.09 0.10
C SER A 515 9.74 -29.12 0.44
N ARG A 516 11.00 -28.67 0.42
CA ARG A 516 12.14 -29.46 0.87
C ARG A 516 12.45 -29.25 2.34
N ILE A 517 11.74 -28.30 2.96
CA ILE A 517 11.93 -27.96 4.36
C ILE A 517 11.12 -28.93 5.19
N SER A 518 11.78 -29.68 6.05
CA SER A 518 11.11 -30.51 7.06
C SER A 518 10.57 -29.61 8.17
N ILE A 519 9.30 -29.81 8.55
CA ILE A 519 8.67 -29.09 9.67
C ILE A 519 9.29 -29.57 10.99
N ILE A 520 9.70 -30.84 11.05
CA ILE A 520 10.32 -31.45 12.22
C ILE A 520 11.75 -31.79 11.80
N GLU A 521 12.75 -31.13 12.38
CA GLU A 521 14.09 -31.74 12.45
C GLU A 521 13.94 -32.88 13.47
N GLU A 522 13.97 -34.13 13.02
CA GLU A 522 14.21 -35.24 13.96
C GLU A 522 15.46 -34.88 14.76
N PRO A 523 15.43 -34.90 16.10
CA PRO A 523 16.64 -34.72 16.87
C PRO A 523 17.60 -35.81 16.42
N ASP A 524 18.81 -35.40 16.01
CA ASP A 524 19.89 -36.31 15.66
C ASP A 524 19.92 -37.40 16.74
N SER A 525 19.55 -38.62 16.37
CA SER A 525 19.73 -39.76 17.22
C SER A 525 21.20 -39.89 17.45
N GLU A 526 21.69 -39.35 18.60
CA GLU A 526 23.03 -39.66 19.07
C GLU A 526 23.20 -41.18 19.02
N GLU A 527 23.96 -41.63 18.04
CA GLU A 527 24.45 -42.98 17.99
C GLU A 527 25.15 -43.30 19.32
N LYS A 528 24.43 -44.08 20.14
CA LYS A 528 25.07 -44.82 21.22
C LYS A 528 25.96 -45.86 20.58
N PHE A 529 27.21 -45.49 20.35
CA PHE A 529 28.27 -46.48 20.25
C PHE A 529 28.54 -47.00 21.67
N ASN A 530 28.16 -48.22 21.87
CA ASN A 530 28.72 -49.11 22.89
C ASN A 530 29.93 -49.83 22.33
#